data_379318247c296bffede8fc5f29875b7d
#
_entry.id   379318247c296bffede8fc5f29875b7d
#
_cell.length_a   1.000
_cell.length_b   1.000
_cell.length_c   1.000
_cell.angle_alpha   90.00
_cell.angle_beta   90.00
_cell.angle_gamma   90.00
#
_symmetry.space_group_name_H-M   'P 1'
#
loop_
_entity.id
_entity.type
_entity.pdbx_description
1 polymer ?
#
loop_
_entity_poly.entity_id
_entity_poly.type
_entity_poly.pdbx_seq_one_letter_code
_entity_poly.pdbx_strand_id
1 'polypeptide(L)'
;MDNGKRLEIIKKMDTNAIIRKDDIVFKIDDINFKYNVTEKNFYTDKDWFGKVPHILRDGKVCMFGNIELHLNELIEENSLESIVSKYIPWLFRLPLELKLLEFLFEIEYYVGSYLGYEAKEGSIENNLSHTKIKISTVEQLWETIEEMKNYSTYEIYIKSYEDYSIFLRKEKNVIYYERDAYKKARQRITGKKCNNLIGKTAFIGVGSVNSYIIKYGLANGLNDVVLIDHDKYTVDNAFRFAFPYKGKKKIYAVKEFCRNLDKVNLKLFNLNIRANSDANIINECKRIIVSVDNFMSWIQIASFLEKNCSEDVEIILAAINNFGENAKLVKTNSKQIVNTTYDFLFKSKITERRELIGNGCGRSIAIYDEELLVKLAKTVIKSLEEKINGDEIVYVETEKD
;
A
#
# COMPACT_ATOMS: atom_id res chain seq x y z
N MET A 1 9.92 30.07 -27.40
CA MET A 1 8.87 31.08 -27.78
C MET A 1 9.40 32.45 -27.43
N ASP A 2 9.12 33.51 -28.23
CA ASP A 2 9.50 34.86 -27.90
C ASP A 2 8.51 35.54 -26.92
N ASN A 3 8.92 36.67 -26.33
CA ASN A 3 8.10 37.34 -25.31
C ASN A 3 6.83 37.98 -25.89
N GLY A 4 6.84 38.37 -27.18
CA GLY A 4 5.65 38.89 -27.86
C GLY A 4 4.55 37.86 -27.94
N LYS A 5 4.89 36.65 -28.36
CA LYS A 5 3.94 35.53 -28.45
C LYS A 5 3.41 35.08 -27.07
N ARG A 6 4.29 35.10 -26.03
CA ARG A 6 3.85 34.83 -24.64
C ARG A 6 2.83 35.89 -24.17
N LEU A 7 3.10 37.13 -24.45
CA LEU A 7 2.20 38.24 -24.11
C LEU A 7 0.85 38.09 -24.82
N GLU A 8 0.84 37.72 -26.11
CA GLU A 8 -0.40 37.51 -26.87
C GLU A 8 -1.28 36.41 -26.25
N ILE A 9 -0.65 35.31 -25.82
CA ILE A 9 -1.39 34.22 -25.14
C ILE A 9 -2.02 34.73 -23.85
N ILE A 10 -1.24 35.47 -23.03
CA ILE A 10 -1.75 35.97 -21.74
C ILE A 10 -2.79 37.06 -21.96
N LYS A 11 -2.67 37.86 -23.01
CA LYS A 11 -3.66 38.89 -23.37
C LYS A 11 -5.03 38.35 -23.76
N LYS A 12 -5.12 37.08 -24.09
CA LYS A 12 -6.45 36.44 -24.25
C LYS A 12 -7.26 36.42 -22.95
N MET A 13 -6.58 36.46 -21.79
CA MET A 13 -7.20 36.44 -20.46
C MET A 13 -7.24 37.85 -19.83
N ASP A 14 -6.20 38.62 -20.00
CA ASP A 14 -6.13 40.04 -19.55
C ASP A 14 -5.57 40.91 -20.65
N THR A 15 -6.42 41.71 -21.28
CA THR A 15 -6.02 42.65 -22.35
C THR A 15 -5.03 43.72 -21.89
N ASN A 16 -4.96 43.98 -20.57
CA ASN A 16 -4.05 44.96 -19.97
C ASN A 16 -2.71 44.34 -19.57
N ALA A 17 -2.46 43.07 -19.89
CA ALA A 17 -1.19 42.42 -19.62
C ALA A 17 -0.02 43.19 -20.29
N ILE A 18 1.07 43.35 -19.54
CA ILE A 18 2.26 44.12 -19.98
C ILE A 18 3.53 43.37 -19.66
N ILE A 19 4.56 43.60 -20.47
CA ILE A 19 5.90 43.10 -20.17
C ILE A 19 6.63 44.14 -19.29
N ARG A 20 7.22 43.66 -18.19
CA ARG A 20 8.11 44.43 -17.30
C ARG A 20 9.40 43.64 -17.09
N LYS A 21 10.46 44.00 -17.76
CA LYS A 21 11.75 43.27 -17.75
C LYS A 21 11.53 41.79 -18.17
N ASP A 22 11.81 40.89 -17.26
CA ASP A 22 11.68 39.43 -17.47
C ASP A 22 10.31 38.86 -17.04
N ASP A 23 9.40 39.74 -16.64
CA ASP A 23 8.06 39.31 -16.18
C ASP A 23 6.96 39.82 -17.13
N ILE A 24 5.95 38.97 -17.35
CA ILE A 24 4.66 39.41 -17.91
C ILE A 24 3.68 39.54 -16.74
N VAL A 25 3.22 40.76 -16.51
CA VAL A 25 2.31 41.09 -15.41
C VAL A 25 0.88 41.16 -15.96
N PHE A 26 -0.06 40.50 -15.29
CA PHE A 26 -1.45 40.41 -15.71
C PHE A 26 -2.36 40.15 -14.52
N LYS A 27 -3.68 40.18 -14.75
CA LYS A 27 -4.71 39.86 -13.75
C LYS A 27 -5.63 38.72 -14.21
N ILE A 28 -6.09 37.94 -13.26
CA ILE A 28 -7.19 37.00 -13.44
C ILE A 28 -8.13 37.19 -12.25
N ASP A 29 -9.41 37.46 -12.49
CA ASP A 29 -10.41 37.73 -11.44
C ASP A 29 -9.93 38.78 -10.41
N ASP A 30 -9.35 39.89 -10.88
CA ASP A 30 -8.74 40.97 -10.09
C ASP A 30 -7.51 40.62 -9.24
N ILE A 31 -7.04 39.38 -9.34
CA ILE A 31 -5.82 38.92 -8.66
C ILE A 31 -4.62 39.17 -9.55
N ASN A 32 -3.56 39.75 -8.97
CA ASN A 32 -2.32 40.05 -9.68
C ASN A 32 -1.49 38.77 -9.85
N PHE A 33 -1.02 38.57 -11.06
CA PHE A 33 -0.06 37.53 -11.41
C PHE A 33 1.12 38.10 -12.17
N LYS A 34 2.23 37.41 -12.09
CA LYS A 34 3.38 37.59 -12.99
C LYS A 34 3.87 36.24 -13.51
N TYR A 35 4.18 36.18 -14.76
CA TYR A 35 4.89 35.06 -15.37
C TYR A 35 6.33 35.46 -15.60
N ASN A 36 7.27 34.83 -14.88
CA ASN A 36 8.69 35.06 -15.11
C ASN A 36 9.15 34.23 -16.31
N VAL A 37 9.62 34.92 -17.34
CA VAL A 37 9.94 34.33 -18.64
C VAL A 37 11.20 33.47 -18.59
N THR A 38 12.17 33.88 -17.77
CA THR A 38 13.45 33.16 -17.61
C THR A 38 13.25 31.88 -16.79
N GLU A 39 12.56 31.97 -15.67
CA GLU A 39 12.32 30.86 -14.78
C GLU A 39 11.14 29.96 -15.25
N LYS A 40 10.32 30.46 -16.19
CA LYS A 40 9.06 29.84 -16.64
C LYS A 40 8.11 29.50 -15.51
N ASN A 41 8.03 30.37 -14.52
CA ASN A 41 7.19 30.19 -13.33
C ASN A 41 6.17 31.31 -13.20
N PHE A 42 5.04 30.96 -12.59
CA PHE A 42 4.02 31.93 -12.21
C PHE A 42 4.14 32.32 -10.75
N TYR A 43 3.84 33.58 -10.47
CA TYR A 43 3.82 34.14 -9.12
C TYR A 43 2.57 34.99 -8.92
N THR A 44 2.09 35.02 -7.69
CA THR A 44 1.01 35.90 -7.22
C THR A 44 1.42 36.54 -5.90
N ASP A 45 0.52 37.33 -5.28
CA ASP A 45 0.80 37.92 -3.98
C ASP A 45 0.99 36.83 -2.91
N LYS A 46 1.99 37.03 -2.04
CA LYS A 46 2.32 36.11 -0.93
C LYS A 46 1.18 35.93 0.06
N ASP A 47 0.25 36.88 0.10
CA ASP A 47 -0.92 36.86 0.97
C ASP A 47 -1.91 35.72 0.63
N TRP A 48 -1.76 35.09 -0.54
CA TRP A 48 -2.52 33.91 -0.91
C TRP A 48 -1.95 32.60 -0.37
N PHE A 49 -0.73 32.62 0.17
CA PHE A 49 -0.16 31.47 0.84
C PHE A 49 -1.05 31.00 2.00
N GLY A 50 -1.35 29.73 2.07
CA GLY A 50 -2.25 29.14 3.07
C GLY A 50 -3.74 29.41 2.87
N LYS A 51 -4.13 30.26 1.89
CA LYS A 51 -5.53 30.53 1.54
C LYS A 51 -5.96 29.84 0.24
N VAL A 52 -5.00 29.62 -0.63
CA VAL A 52 -5.18 28.93 -1.91
C VAL A 52 -4.14 27.81 -1.98
N PRO A 53 -4.53 26.56 -2.28
CA PRO A 53 -3.56 25.47 -2.46
C PRO A 53 -2.62 25.78 -3.61
N HIS A 54 -1.45 25.14 -3.63
CA HIS A 54 -0.42 25.32 -4.65
C HIS A 54 0.16 26.73 -4.78
N ILE A 55 -0.02 27.59 -3.77
CA ILE A 55 0.71 28.85 -3.64
C ILE A 55 1.78 28.70 -2.57
N LEU A 56 3.04 28.82 -2.98
CA LEU A 56 4.18 28.70 -2.07
C LEU A 56 4.40 30.00 -1.26
N ARG A 57 5.22 29.92 -0.22
CA ARG A 57 5.51 31.04 0.71
C ARG A 57 6.05 32.30 0.01
N ASP A 58 6.76 32.13 -1.09
CA ASP A 58 7.29 33.22 -1.92
C ASP A 58 6.26 33.78 -2.94
N GLY A 59 5.07 33.22 -2.97
CA GLY A 59 4.01 33.52 -3.93
C GLY A 59 4.12 32.73 -5.24
N LYS A 60 5.08 31.83 -5.38
CA LYS A 60 5.18 30.96 -6.57
C LYS A 60 3.97 30.04 -6.65
N VAL A 61 3.38 29.93 -7.82
CA VAL A 61 2.32 28.97 -8.11
C VAL A 61 2.96 27.60 -8.38
N CYS A 62 2.75 26.65 -7.50
CA CYS A 62 3.22 25.28 -7.68
C CYS A 62 2.39 24.61 -8.79
N MET A 63 3.05 24.23 -9.84
CA MET A 63 2.46 23.45 -10.92
C MET A 63 2.81 22.00 -10.73
N PHE A 64 1.84 21.09 -10.89
CA PHE A 64 2.13 19.66 -10.83
C PHE A 64 3.30 19.32 -11.75
N GLY A 65 4.22 18.45 -11.30
CA GLY A 65 5.48 18.15 -11.97
C GLY A 65 5.37 17.84 -13.47
N ASN A 66 4.27 17.29 -13.92
CA ASN A 66 3.99 17.07 -15.35
C ASN A 66 3.79 18.39 -16.12
N ILE A 67 3.18 19.39 -15.51
CA ILE A 67 2.93 20.70 -16.15
C ILE A 67 4.26 21.49 -16.23
N GLU A 68 5.09 21.41 -15.20
CA GLU A 68 6.41 22.04 -15.16
C GLU A 68 7.35 21.45 -16.21
N LEU A 69 7.32 20.12 -16.41
CA LEU A 69 8.03 19.44 -17.49
C LEU A 69 7.54 19.88 -18.88
N HIS A 70 6.25 20.02 -19.07
CA HIS A 70 5.67 20.46 -20.35
C HIS A 70 6.05 21.91 -20.70
N LEU A 71 6.15 22.81 -19.72
CA LEU A 71 6.64 24.17 -19.94
C LEU A 71 8.11 24.21 -20.38
N ASN A 72 8.89 23.23 -19.95
CA ASN A 72 10.33 23.17 -20.24
C ASN A 72 10.66 22.48 -21.57
N GLU A 73 9.83 21.57 -22.05
CA GLU A 73 10.29 20.64 -23.09
C GLU A 73 9.82 20.90 -24.53
N LEU A 74 8.72 21.40 -24.88
CA LEU A 74 8.34 21.53 -26.32
C LEU A 74 6.95 22.13 -26.55
N ILE A 75 6.12 22.23 -25.53
CA ILE A 75 4.71 22.60 -25.66
C ILE A 75 4.42 23.87 -24.85
N GLU A 76 5.41 24.76 -24.77
CA GLU A 76 5.31 26.00 -23.97
C GLU A 76 4.05 26.79 -24.32
N GLU A 77 3.70 26.87 -25.59
CA GLU A 77 2.55 27.65 -26.06
C GLU A 77 1.23 27.09 -25.54
N ASN A 78 0.97 25.82 -25.76
CA ASN A 78 -0.27 25.18 -25.33
C ASN A 78 -0.36 25.05 -23.81
N SER A 79 0.78 24.84 -23.16
CA SER A 79 0.85 24.75 -21.71
C SER A 79 0.60 26.10 -21.05
N LEU A 80 1.21 27.17 -21.57
CA LEU A 80 1.02 28.52 -21.08
C LEU A 80 -0.46 28.92 -21.19
N GLU A 81 -1.09 28.69 -22.34
CA GLU A 81 -2.51 28.96 -22.55
C GLU A 81 -3.37 28.16 -21.58
N SER A 82 -3.12 26.88 -21.41
CA SER A 82 -3.88 26.02 -20.49
C SER A 82 -3.72 26.41 -19.03
N ILE A 83 -2.53 26.82 -18.62
CA ILE A 83 -2.29 27.26 -17.24
C ILE A 83 -3.04 28.56 -16.96
N VAL A 84 -2.90 29.53 -17.82
CA VAL A 84 -3.52 30.85 -17.61
C VAL A 84 -5.04 30.80 -17.74
N SER A 85 -5.57 30.03 -18.70
CA SER A 85 -7.00 29.98 -18.97
C SER A 85 -7.79 28.98 -18.12
N LYS A 86 -7.15 27.94 -17.60
CA LYS A 86 -7.82 26.85 -16.89
C LYS A 86 -7.28 26.61 -15.49
N TYR A 87 -5.96 26.35 -15.37
CA TYR A 87 -5.39 25.91 -14.11
C TYR A 87 -5.41 27.00 -13.03
N ILE A 88 -4.90 28.20 -13.33
CA ILE A 88 -4.92 29.31 -12.36
C ILE A 88 -6.35 29.70 -11.96
N PRO A 89 -7.29 29.94 -12.90
CA PRO A 89 -8.68 30.20 -12.53
C PRO A 89 -9.30 29.09 -11.69
N TRP A 90 -8.99 27.83 -12.01
CA TRP A 90 -9.47 26.69 -11.24
C TRP A 90 -8.99 26.74 -9.79
N LEU A 91 -7.70 26.95 -9.54
CA LEU A 91 -7.16 27.05 -8.18
C LEU A 91 -7.87 28.08 -7.31
N PHE A 92 -8.09 29.26 -7.84
CA PHE A 92 -8.67 30.38 -7.09
C PHE A 92 -10.20 30.26 -6.93
N ARG A 93 -10.86 29.59 -7.85
CA ARG A 93 -12.33 29.36 -7.84
C ARG A 93 -12.74 28.08 -7.13
N LEU A 94 -11.79 27.28 -6.63
CA LEU A 94 -12.12 26.06 -5.88
C LEU A 94 -13.05 26.38 -4.72
N PRO A 95 -14.17 25.67 -4.56
CA PRO A 95 -14.96 25.71 -3.34
C PRO A 95 -14.09 25.30 -2.13
N LEU A 96 -14.49 25.75 -0.94
CA LEU A 96 -13.72 25.52 0.29
C LEU A 96 -13.39 24.03 0.50
N GLU A 97 -14.36 23.18 0.22
CA GLU A 97 -14.26 21.73 0.34
C GLU A 97 -13.11 21.16 -0.49
N LEU A 98 -13.05 21.56 -1.76
CA LEU A 98 -12.01 21.11 -2.67
C LEU A 98 -10.64 21.74 -2.31
N LYS A 99 -10.62 22.99 -1.86
CA LYS A 99 -9.38 23.60 -1.34
C LYS A 99 -8.80 22.81 -0.17
N LEU A 100 -9.63 22.38 0.78
CA LEU A 100 -9.19 21.56 1.91
C LEU A 100 -8.63 20.21 1.46
N LEU A 101 -9.27 19.55 0.49
CA LEU A 101 -8.76 18.30 -0.07
C LEU A 101 -7.42 18.50 -0.79
N GLU A 102 -7.30 19.55 -1.60
CA GLU A 102 -6.03 19.84 -2.29
C GLU A 102 -4.90 20.12 -1.29
N PHE A 103 -5.15 20.84 -0.21
CA PHE A 103 -4.17 21.02 0.85
C PHE A 103 -3.76 19.72 1.52
N LEU A 104 -4.72 18.81 1.77
CA LEU A 104 -4.41 17.50 2.34
C LEU A 104 -3.58 16.66 1.37
N PHE A 105 -3.87 16.68 0.08
CA PHE A 105 -3.09 15.99 -0.94
C PHE A 105 -1.68 16.59 -1.09
N GLU A 106 -1.55 17.91 -1.03
CA GLU A 106 -0.24 18.57 -1.01
C GLU A 106 0.60 18.12 0.16
N ILE A 107 0.04 18.14 1.36
CA ILE A 107 0.74 17.69 2.57
C ILE A 107 1.12 16.21 2.43
N GLU A 108 0.24 15.36 1.90
CA GLU A 108 0.55 13.97 1.66
C GLU A 108 1.67 13.74 0.66
N TYR A 109 1.71 14.54 -0.40
CA TYR A 109 2.73 14.39 -1.45
C TYR A 109 4.10 14.87 -0.99
N TYR A 110 4.14 15.90 -0.15
CA TYR A 110 5.35 16.61 0.21
C TYR A 110 5.81 16.39 1.67
N VAL A 111 5.23 15.45 2.38
CA VAL A 111 5.74 15.07 3.72
C VAL A 111 7.20 14.62 3.59
N GLY A 112 8.11 15.50 3.98
CA GLY A 112 9.57 15.32 3.85
C GLY A 112 10.27 16.31 2.93
N SER A 113 9.58 17.06 2.08
CA SER A 113 10.15 18.16 1.30
C SER A 113 9.41 19.46 1.62
N TYR A 114 10.10 20.35 2.17
CA TYR A 114 9.90 21.78 2.29
C TYR A 114 8.62 22.36 1.69
N LEU A 115 7.54 22.30 2.42
CA LEU A 115 6.37 23.03 2.04
C LEU A 115 6.23 24.24 2.93
N GLY A 116 5.98 25.28 2.32
CA GLY A 116 5.79 26.52 2.93
C GLY A 116 4.59 26.66 3.90
N TYR A 117 4.02 25.56 4.39
CA TYR A 117 3.08 25.58 5.49
C TYR A 117 3.83 25.62 6.81
N GLU A 118 3.45 26.52 7.73
CA GLU A 118 3.97 26.46 9.08
C GLU A 118 3.42 25.20 9.77
N ALA A 119 4.16 24.11 9.63
CA ALA A 119 3.99 22.98 10.50
C ALA A 119 4.57 23.34 11.86
N LYS A 120 3.75 23.59 12.86
CA LYS A 120 4.19 23.68 14.23
C LYS A 120 4.20 22.29 14.82
N GLU A 121 5.39 21.70 14.96
CA GLU A 121 5.58 20.57 15.87
C GLU A 121 5.26 21.03 17.28
N GLY A 122 4.41 20.31 17.95
CA GLY A 122 4.19 20.51 19.39
C GLY A 122 2.73 20.39 19.80
N SER A 123 2.58 19.90 20.95
CA SER A 123 1.41 19.61 21.78
C SER A 123 0.13 20.44 21.54
N ILE A 124 -0.43 20.36 20.34
CA ILE A 124 -1.80 20.84 20.10
C ILE A 124 -2.78 20.12 21.02
N GLU A 125 -2.49 18.86 21.37
CA GLU A 125 -3.28 18.07 22.30
C GLU A 125 -3.44 18.70 23.68
N ASN A 126 -2.41 19.39 24.18
CA ASN A 126 -2.44 19.97 25.53
C ASN A 126 -3.14 21.33 25.59
N ASN A 127 -3.32 22.02 24.48
CA ASN A 127 -3.91 23.36 24.43
C ASN A 127 -5.35 23.40 23.90
N LEU A 128 -5.89 22.27 23.44
CA LEU A 128 -7.22 22.22 22.87
C LEU A 128 -8.22 21.62 23.86
N SER A 129 -8.87 22.48 24.61
CA SER A 129 -10.04 22.13 25.44
C SER A 129 -11.33 21.87 24.65
N HIS A 130 -11.24 21.54 23.35
CA HIS A 130 -12.35 21.63 22.41
C HIS A 130 -12.67 20.30 21.74
N THR A 131 -13.88 20.19 21.19
CA THR A 131 -14.38 19.01 20.51
C THR A 131 -13.43 18.62 19.35
N LYS A 132 -12.73 17.51 19.51
CA LYS A 132 -11.87 16.94 18.45
C LYS A 132 -12.72 16.06 17.56
N ILE A 133 -12.80 16.39 16.29
CA ILE A 133 -13.38 15.51 15.29
C ILE A 133 -12.22 14.74 14.67
N LYS A 134 -12.17 13.43 14.91
CA LYS A 134 -11.15 12.56 14.33
C LYS A 134 -11.59 12.11 12.94
N ILE A 135 -10.81 12.48 11.93
CA ILE A 135 -11.04 12.08 10.54
C ILE A 135 -9.98 11.05 10.15
N SER A 136 -10.41 9.86 9.81
CA SER A 136 -9.53 8.76 9.37
C SER A 136 -9.78 8.32 7.94
N THR A 137 -10.85 8.82 7.30
CA THR A 137 -11.20 8.52 5.92
C THR A 137 -11.58 9.77 5.14
N VAL A 138 -11.52 9.71 3.82
CA VAL A 138 -11.95 10.82 2.95
C VAL A 138 -13.45 11.09 3.10
N GLU A 139 -14.25 10.04 3.26
CA GLU A 139 -15.69 10.15 3.48
C GLU A 139 -15.99 10.93 4.76
N GLN A 140 -15.30 10.63 5.88
CA GLN A 140 -15.43 11.38 7.13
C GLN A 140 -14.98 12.85 6.98
N LEU A 141 -13.96 13.11 6.15
CA LEU A 141 -13.54 14.47 5.84
C LEU A 141 -14.67 15.23 5.14
N TRP A 142 -15.31 14.63 4.14
CA TRP A 142 -16.43 15.23 3.44
C TRP A 142 -17.61 15.55 4.35
N GLU A 143 -18.03 14.61 5.19
CA GLU A 143 -19.11 14.81 6.17
C GLU A 143 -18.78 15.99 7.09
N THR A 144 -17.54 16.05 7.58
CA THR A 144 -17.09 17.12 8.48
C THR A 144 -17.00 18.48 7.77
N ILE A 145 -16.58 18.51 6.50
CA ILE A 145 -16.54 19.73 5.69
C ILE A 145 -17.94 20.26 5.44
N GLU A 146 -18.92 19.40 5.20
CA GLU A 146 -20.31 19.78 5.06
C GLU A 146 -20.82 20.53 6.32
N GLU A 147 -20.44 20.08 7.50
CA GLU A 147 -20.78 20.75 8.76
C GLU A 147 -20.03 22.10 8.95
N MET A 148 -18.88 22.25 8.28
CA MET A 148 -17.98 23.41 8.41
C MET A 148 -18.12 24.47 7.31
N LYS A 149 -19.16 24.44 6.49
CA LYS A 149 -19.36 25.32 5.31
C LYS A 149 -19.15 26.84 5.53
N ASN A 150 -19.23 27.29 6.77
CA ASN A 150 -19.11 28.71 7.13
C ASN A 150 -17.69 29.14 7.54
N TYR A 151 -16.69 28.26 7.42
CA TYR A 151 -15.33 28.58 7.86
C TYR A 151 -14.48 29.17 6.71
N SER A 152 -13.89 30.32 6.94
CA SER A 152 -13.10 31.04 5.93
C SER A 152 -11.58 30.90 6.08
N THR A 153 -11.08 30.50 7.25
CA THR A 153 -9.65 30.36 7.55
C THR A 153 -9.37 29.12 8.36
N TYR A 154 -8.18 28.53 8.20
CA TYR A 154 -7.74 27.36 8.94
C TYR A 154 -6.21 27.43 9.16
N GLU A 155 -5.77 26.80 10.24
CA GLU A 155 -4.36 26.55 10.56
C GLU A 155 -4.08 25.05 10.42
N ILE A 156 -2.95 24.71 9.83
CA ILE A 156 -2.56 23.31 9.58
C ILE A 156 -1.35 22.99 10.48
N TYR A 157 -1.44 21.88 11.17
CA TYR A 157 -0.37 21.38 12.04
C TYR A 157 -0.06 19.94 11.72
N ILE A 158 1.23 19.58 11.67
CA ILE A 158 1.70 18.22 11.37
C ILE A 158 2.43 17.69 12.60
N LYS A 159 2.10 16.47 13.01
CA LYS A 159 2.67 15.84 14.22
C LYS A 159 3.88 14.95 13.93
N SER A 160 3.99 14.34 12.77
CA SER A 160 5.04 13.38 12.42
C SER A 160 5.24 13.27 10.92
N TYR A 161 6.41 12.78 10.48
CA TYR A 161 6.78 12.68 9.06
C TYR A 161 6.30 11.40 8.38
N GLU A 162 6.19 10.29 9.05
CA GLU A 162 5.87 8.97 8.45
C GLU A 162 4.40 8.61 8.60
N ASP A 163 3.89 8.66 9.84
CA ASP A 163 2.47 8.59 10.16
C ASP A 163 2.06 9.95 10.69
N TYR A 164 1.55 10.81 9.84
CA TYR A 164 1.25 12.16 10.25
C TYR A 164 -0.21 12.37 10.59
N SER A 165 -0.40 13.24 11.57
CA SER A 165 -1.69 13.75 11.95
C SER A 165 -1.77 15.20 11.51
N ILE A 166 -2.79 15.52 10.75
CA ILE A 166 -3.07 16.89 10.32
C ILE A 166 -4.20 17.43 11.17
N PHE A 167 -3.97 18.58 11.75
CA PHE A 167 -4.99 19.32 12.48
C PHE A 167 -5.36 20.56 11.67
N LEU A 168 -6.59 20.65 11.28
CA LEU A 168 -7.17 21.86 10.72
C LEU A 168 -7.91 22.57 11.85
N ARG A 169 -7.49 23.78 12.17
CA ARG A 169 -8.08 24.55 13.24
C ARG A 169 -8.72 25.81 12.70
N LYS A 170 -9.95 26.05 13.11
CA LYS A 170 -10.55 27.37 13.08
C LYS A 170 -11.15 27.69 14.45
N GLU A 171 -10.71 28.78 15.07
CA GLU A 171 -11.15 29.22 16.40
C GLU A 171 -11.06 28.07 17.43
N LYS A 172 -12.23 27.52 17.80
CA LYS A 172 -12.36 26.45 18.79
C LYS A 172 -12.53 25.06 18.19
N ASN A 173 -12.79 24.96 16.89
CA ASN A 173 -13.04 23.69 16.23
C ASN A 173 -11.77 23.15 15.60
N VAL A 174 -11.53 21.85 15.77
CA VAL A 174 -10.37 21.17 15.20
C VAL A 174 -10.84 19.95 14.43
N ILE A 175 -10.46 19.89 13.17
CA ILE A 175 -10.56 18.70 12.33
C ILE A 175 -9.23 17.98 12.43
N TYR A 176 -9.28 16.71 12.73
CA TYR A 176 -8.11 15.86 12.83
C TYR A 176 -8.12 14.81 11.73
N TYR A 177 -7.13 14.86 10.84
CA TYR A 177 -6.90 13.87 9.81
C TYR A 177 -5.66 13.05 10.14
N GLU A 178 -5.81 11.74 10.29
CA GLU A 178 -4.72 10.82 10.56
C GLU A 178 -4.43 9.99 9.30
N ARG A 179 -3.21 10.12 8.79
CA ARG A 179 -2.73 9.24 7.75
C ARG A 179 -2.22 7.94 8.36
N ASP A 180 -2.74 6.84 7.90
CA ASP A 180 -2.14 5.53 8.05
C ASP A 180 -1.41 5.19 6.75
N ALA A 181 -0.10 5.49 6.69
CA ALA A 181 0.73 5.25 5.51
C ALA A 181 0.72 3.76 5.13
N TYR A 182 0.69 2.89 6.12
CA TYR A 182 0.63 1.45 5.92
C TYR A 182 -0.70 1.02 5.29
N LYS A 183 -1.83 1.57 5.78
CA LYS A 183 -3.16 1.29 5.22
C LYS A 183 -3.26 1.78 3.77
N LYS A 184 -2.76 2.99 3.49
CA LYS A 184 -2.77 3.57 2.14
C LYS A 184 -1.88 2.77 1.18
N ALA A 185 -0.68 2.36 1.60
CA ALA A 185 0.20 1.51 0.81
C ALA A 185 -0.47 0.16 0.48
N ARG A 186 -1.19 -0.43 1.44
CA ARG A 186 -1.99 -1.64 1.21
C ARG A 186 -3.12 -1.42 0.21
N GLN A 187 -3.88 -0.35 0.35
CA GLN A 187 -4.98 -0.02 -0.56
C GLN A 187 -4.53 0.13 -2.02
N ARG A 188 -3.34 0.67 -2.27
CA ARG A 188 -2.77 0.80 -3.63
C ARG A 188 -2.57 -0.55 -4.32
N ILE A 189 -2.31 -1.61 -3.59
CA ILE A 189 -2.10 -2.96 -4.15
C ILE A 189 -3.39 -3.76 -4.19
N THR A 190 -4.25 -3.61 -3.19
CA THR A 190 -5.47 -4.42 -3.07
C THR A 190 -6.67 -3.81 -3.78
N GLY A 191 -6.65 -2.51 -4.07
CA GLY A 191 -7.79 -1.79 -4.66
C GLY A 191 -9.02 -1.71 -3.75
N LYS A 192 -8.92 -2.16 -2.50
CA LYS A 192 -10.03 -2.27 -1.55
C LYS A 192 -9.69 -1.61 -0.21
N LYS A 193 -10.71 -1.27 0.58
CA LYS A 193 -10.53 -1.06 2.02
C LYS A 193 -9.95 -2.35 2.59
N CYS A 194 -8.76 -2.29 3.16
CA CYS A 194 -8.11 -3.47 3.72
C CYS A 194 -8.95 -3.98 4.90
N ASN A 195 -9.52 -5.16 4.75
CA ASN A 195 -10.06 -5.89 5.89
C ASN A 195 -8.87 -6.32 6.74
N ASN A 196 -8.84 -5.93 8.00
CA ASN A 196 -7.83 -6.44 8.91
C ASN A 196 -8.12 -7.93 9.10
N LEU A 197 -7.21 -8.79 8.64
CA LEU A 197 -7.24 -10.21 8.95
C LEU A 197 -6.89 -10.37 10.43
N ILE A 198 -7.90 -10.18 11.29
CA ILE A 198 -7.74 -10.17 12.74
C ILE A 198 -7.36 -11.58 13.24
N GLY A 199 -6.32 -11.62 14.06
CA GLY A 199 -5.87 -12.82 14.77
C GLY A 199 -4.55 -13.38 14.25
N LYS A 200 -3.86 -14.07 15.15
CA LYS A 200 -2.55 -14.64 14.91
C LYS A 200 -2.59 -15.74 13.85
N THR A 201 -1.73 -15.64 12.86
CA THR A 201 -1.63 -16.61 11.77
C THR A 201 -0.22 -17.23 11.75
N ALA A 202 -0.14 -18.55 11.83
CA ALA A 202 1.11 -19.27 11.69
C ALA A 202 1.32 -19.74 10.24
N PHE A 203 2.54 -19.64 9.76
CA PHE A 203 3.00 -20.19 8.49
C PHE A 203 4.03 -21.27 8.76
N ILE A 204 3.68 -22.53 8.41
CA ILE A 204 4.57 -23.69 8.52
C ILE A 204 5.17 -23.97 7.14
N GLY A 205 6.50 -23.86 7.05
CA GLY A 205 7.23 -23.79 5.78
C GLY A 205 7.14 -22.39 5.17
N VAL A 206 8.30 -21.73 5.01
CA VAL A 206 8.41 -20.39 4.38
C VAL A 206 9.13 -20.56 3.05
N GLY A 207 8.53 -21.36 2.17
CA GLY A 207 9.00 -21.60 0.80
C GLY A 207 8.37 -20.64 -0.21
N SER A 208 8.43 -21.00 -1.49
CA SER A 208 7.86 -20.21 -2.60
C SER A 208 6.42 -19.83 -2.33
N VAL A 209 5.55 -20.82 -2.09
CA VAL A 209 4.11 -20.62 -1.90
C VAL A 209 3.83 -19.69 -0.71
N ASN A 210 4.28 -20.05 0.49
CA ASN A 210 3.99 -19.24 1.67
C ASN A 210 4.63 -17.86 1.62
N SER A 211 5.75 -17.65 0.94
CA SER A 211 6.32 -16.31 0.80
C SER A 211 5.37 -15.35 0.05
N TYR A 212 4.72 -15.83 -0.99
CA TYR A 212 3.70 -15.04 -1.72
C TYR A 212 2.43 -14.85 -0.88
N ILE A 213 1.96 -15.91 -0.19
CA ILE A 213 0.79 -15.79 0.71
C ILE A 213 1.07 -14.77 1.81
N ILE A 214 2.25 -14.78 2.42
CA ILE A 214 2.66 -13.79 3.43
C ILE A 214 2.65 -12.38 2.83
N LYS A 215 3.29 -12.17 1.68
CA LYS A 215 3.35 -10.86 1.00
C LYS A 215 1.95 -10.29 0.73
N TYR A 216 1.07 -11.10 0.15
CA TYR A 216 -0.32 -10.69 -0.11
C TYR A 216 -1.15 -10.58 1.16
N GLY A 217 -0.91 -11.43 2.17
CA GLY A 217 -1.54 -11.36 3.48
C GLY A 217 -1.22 -10.06 4.21
N LEU A 218 0.06 -9.67 4.23
CA LEU A 218 0.49 -8.39 4.79
C LEU A 218 -0.17 -7.21 4.06
N ALA A 219 -0.28 -7.27 2.73
CA ALA A 219 -0.98 -6.27 1.95
C ALA A 219 -2.48 -6.21 2.29
N ASN A 220 -3.11 -7.33 2.67
CA ASN A 220 -4.52 -7.42 3.07
C ASN A 220 -4.77 -7.31 4.59
N GLY A 221 -3.77 -6.86 5.36
CA GLY A 221 -3.97 -6.52 6.76
C GLY A 221 -3.57 -7.59 7.77
N LEU A 222 -2.90 -8.65 7.34
CA LEU A 222 -2.27 -9.60 8.25
C LEU A 222 -1.18 -8.87 9.06
N ASN A 223 -1.28 -8.88 10.38
CA ASN A 223 -0.39 -8.12 11.24
C ASN A 223 0.17 -8.89 12.45
N ASP A 224 -0.35 -10.08 12.75
CA ASP A 224 0.18 -10.95 13.81
C ASP A 224 0.57 -12.30 13.20
N VAL A 225 1.85 -12.52 13.03
CA VAL A 225 2.42 -13.55 12.16
C VAL A 225 3.45 -14.40 12.93
N VAL A 226 3.31 -15.72 12.82
CA VAL A 226 4.28 -16.70 13.29
C VAL A 226 4.89 -17.40 12.08
N LEU A 227 6.20 -17.36 11.94
CA LEU A 227 6.94 -18.03 10.87
C LEU A 227 7.74 -19.21 11.42
N ILE A 228 7.54 -20.36 10.81
CA ILE A 228 8.17 -21.62 11.22
C ILE A 228 8.86 -22.24 10.00
N ASP A 229 10.18 -22.16 9.94
CA ASP A 229 10.98 -22.75 8.87
C ASP A 229 12.43 -22.87 9.34
N HIS A 230 13.12 -23.95 8.96
CA HIS A 230 14.51 -24.19 9.29
C HIS A 230 15.47 -24.03 8.12
N ASP A 231 14.95 -23.86 6.90
CA ASP A 231 15.73 -23.84 5.68
C ASP A 231 16.57 -22.59 5.51
N LYS A 232 17.64 -22.76 4.73
CA LYS A 232 18.46 -21.67 4.26
C LYS A 232 17.88 -21.07 2.99
N TYR A 233 18.06 -19.79 2.84
CA TYR A 233 17.87 -19.12 1.56
C TYR A 233 19.06 -19.43 0.65
N THR A 234 18.80 -19.97 -0.52
CA THR A 234 19.80 -20.33 -1.54
C THR A 234 19.53 -19.61 -2.85
N VAL A 235 20.45 -19.73 -3.81
CA VAL A 235 20.28 -19.16 -5.13
C VAL A 235 19.02 -19.69 -5.84
N ASP A 236 18.63 -20.94 -5.57
CA ASP A 236 17.41 -21.54 -6.12
C ASP A 236 16.12 -20.85 -5.66
N ASN A 237 16.20 -20.06 -4.60
CA ASN A 237 15.08 -19.28 -4.10
C ASN A 237 14.97 -17.89 -4.76
N ALA A 238 16.02 -17.41 -5.43
CA ALA A 238 16.14 -16.01 -5.85
C ALA A 238 14.97 -15.52 -6.73
N PHE A 239 14.44 -16.38 -7.60
CA PHE A 239 13.36 -16.03 -8.54
C PHE A 239 11.98 -16.55 -8.14
N ARG A 240 11.89 -17.44 -7.15
CA ARG A 240 10.62 -18.04 -6.72
C ARG A 240 10.21 -17.69 -5.30
N PHE A 241 10.95 -16.82 -4.62
CA PHE A 241 10.68 -16.37 -3.25
C PHE A 241 10.34 -14.89 -3.25
N ALA A 242 9.24 -14.51 -2.62
CA ALA A 242 8.68 -13.17 -2.72
C ALA A 242 9.52 -12.07 -2.03
N PHE A 243 10.51 -12.44 -1.23
CA PHE A 243 11.33 -11.50 -0.45
C PHE A 243 12.81 -11.64 -0.81
N PRO A 244 13.39 -10.71 -1.59
CA PRO A 244 14.82 -10.73 -1.90
C PRO A 244 15.66 -10.68 -0.63
N TYR A 245 16.67 -11.55 -0.53
CA TYR A 245 17.47 -11.65 0.68
C TYR A 245 18.88 -12.15 0.41
N LYS A 246 19.86 -11.61 1.16
CA LYS A 246 21.28 -12.03 1.09
C LYS A 246 21.75 -12.81 2.32
N GLY A 247 20.85 -13.11 3.25
CA GLY A 247 21.16 -13.79 4.50
C GLY A 247 21.12 -15.31 4.41
N LYS A 248 21.09 -15.97 5.58
CA LYS A 248 21.23 -17.44 5.66
C LYS A 248 19.92 -18.21 5.80
N LYS A 249 18.85 -17.62 6.35
CA LYS A 249 17.60 -18.30 6.67
C LYS A 249 16.40 -17.58 6.04
N LYS A 250 15.45 -18.33 5.48
CA LYS A 250 14.26 -17.80 4.81
C LYS A 250 13.39 -16.92 5.71
N ILE A 251 13.18 -17.31 6.96
CA ILE A 251 12.36 -16.53 7.91
C ILE A 251 12.92 -15.13 8.19
N TYR A 252 14.24 -14.95 8.10
CA TYR A 252 14.84 -13.62 8.27
C TYR A 252 14.67 -12.71 7.06
N ALA A 253 14.43 -13.26 5.86
CA ALA A 253 14.07 -12.46 4.70
C ALA A 253 12.73 -11.75 4.92
N VAL A 254 11.74 -12.46 5.44
CA VAL A 254 10.44 -11.89 5.82
C VAL A 254 10.60 -10.87 6.95
N LYS A 255 11.43 -11.18 7.96
CA LYS A 255 11.71 -10.25 9.05
C LYS A 255 12.28 -8.93 8.55
N GLU A 256 13.25 -9.00 7.64
CA GLU A 256 13.89 -7.79 7.09
C GLU A 256 12.88 -6.96 6.28
N PHE A 257 12.03 -7.60 5.49
CA PHE A 257 10.94 -6.91 4.80
C PHE A 257 9.97 -6.24 5.77
N CYS A 258 9.59 -6.92 6.86
CA CYS A 258 8.66 -6.40 7.85
C CYS A 258 9.29 -5.34 8.78
N ARG A 259 10.60 -5.15 8.78
CA ARG A 259 11.31 -4.21 9.66
C ARG A 259 10.80 -2.79 9.57
N ASN A 260 10.37 -2.38 8.39
CA ASN A 260 9.83 -1.05 8.11
C ASN A 260 8.29 -1.01 8.15
N LEU A 261 7.66 -2.07 8.66
CA LEU A 261 6.21 -2.18 8.77
C LEU A 261 5.82 -2.14 10.26
N ASP A 262 5.65 -0.95 10.82
CA ASP A 262 5.49 -0.70 12.26
C ASP A 262 4.34 -1.46 12.95
N LYS A 263 3.40 -1.99 12.19
CA LYS A 263 2.21 -2.65 12.73
C LYS A 263 2.22 -4.18 12.58
N VAL A 264 3.36 -4.78 12.28
CA VAL A 264 3.49 -6.24 12.13
C VAL A 264 4.19 -6.84 13.34
N ASN A 265 3.44 -7.61 14.11
CA ASN A 265 3.99 -8.47 15.17
C ASN A 265 4.48 -9.78 14.54
N LEU A 266 5.79 -10.05 14.64
CA LEU A 266 6.42 -11.17 13.97
C LEU A 266 7.16 -12.06 14.97
N LYS A 267 6.71 -13.32 15.11
CA LYS A 267 7.42 -14.37 15.84
C LYS A 267 8.12 -15.31 14.86
N LEU A 268 9.37 -15.69 15.15
CA LEU A 268 10.19 -16.54 14.30
C LEU A 268 10.61 -17.80 15.04
N PHE A 269 10.40 -18.95 14.43
CA PHE A 269 10.86 -20.24 14.92
C PHE A 269 11.71 -20.92 13.85
N ASN A 270 13.03 -20.96 14.09
CA ASN A 270 13.98 -21.64 13.20
C ASN A 270 14.06 -23.12 13.53
N LEU A 271 13.04 -23.86 13.19
CA LEU A 271 12.94 -25.28 13.47
C LEU A 271 12.10 -26.04 12.43
N ASN A 272 12.24 -27.35 12.41
CA ASN A 272 11.40 -28.25 11.66
C ASN A 272 10.34 -28.85 12.58
N ILE A 273 9.05 -28.68 12.25
CA ILE A 273 7.95 -29.26 13.02
C ILE A 273 7.91 -30.79 12.82
N ARG A 274 7.83 -31.47 13.94
CA ARG A 274 7.62 -32.93 14.04
C ARG A 274 6.41 -33.21 14.91
N ALA A 275 5.88 -34.42 14.86
CA ALA A 275 4.71 -34.82 15.63
C ALA A 275 4.84 -34.58 17.15
N ASN A 276 6.04 -34.57 17.70
CA ASN A 276 6.36 -34.32 19.11
C ASN A 276 6.94 -32.92 19.40
N SER A 277 6.79 -31.97 18.46
CA SER A 277 7.21 -30.58 18.68
C SER A 277 6.39 -29.91 19.79
N ASP A 278 6.95 -28.85 20.38
CA ASP A 278 6.29 -28.09 21.44
C ASP A 278 5.05 -27.35 20.88
N ALA A 279 3.89 -27.58 21.51
CA ALA A 279 2.61 -26.96 21.14
C ALA A 279 2.63 -25.43 21.29
N ASN A 280 3.47 -24.87 22.18
CA ASN A 280 3.57 -23.43 22.40
C ASN A 280 3.96 -22.63 21.14
N ILE A 281 4.53 -23.30 20.13
CA ILE A 281 4.91 -22.67 18.86
C ILE A 281 3.70 -22.10 18.12
N ILE A 282 2.55 -22.76 18.21
CA ILE A 282 1.31 -22.37 17.54
C ILE A 282 0.24 -21.86 18.50
N ASN A 283 0.62 -21.61 19.75
CA ASN A 283 -0.32 -21.15 20.76
C ASN A 283 -1.00 -19.83 20.35
N GLU A 284 -2.30 -19.74 20.64
CA GLU A 284 -3.16 -18.60 20.30
C GLU A 284 -3.32 -18.33 18.78
N CYS A 285 -2.80 -19.20 17.91
CA CYS A 285 -3.03 -19.05 16.48
C CYS A 285 -4.50 -19.35 16.14
N LYS A 286 -5.13 -18.42 15.44
CA LYS A 286 -6.47 -18.61 14.88
C LYS A 286 -6.44 -19.27 13.51
N ARG A 287 -5.30 -19.16 12.83
CA ARG A 287 -5.09 -19.73 11.50
C ARG A 287 -3.71 -20.32 11.39
N ILE A 288 -3.61 -21.41 10.64
CA ILE A 288 -2.35 -22.06 10.32
C ILE A 288 -2.33 -22.36 8.83
N ILE A 289 -1.31 -21.87 8.13
CA ILE A 289 -1.12 -22.13 6.69
C ILE A 289 0.11 -22.99 6.52
N VAL A 290 -0.08 -24.17 5.92
CA VAL A 290 0.97 -25.16 5.72
C VAL A 290 1.35 -25.24 4.25
N SER A 291 2.63 -25.12 3.97
CA SER A 291 3.21 -25.34 2.63
C SER A 291 4.64 -25.82 2.75
N VAL A 292 4.84 -27.10 2.58
CA VAL A 292 6.15 -27.76 2.62
C VAL A 292 6.34 -28.65 1.39
N ASP A 293 7.57 -28.98 1.06
CA ASP A 293 7.93 -29.72 -0.16
C ASP A 293 8.05 -31.23 0.03
N ASN A 294 8.10 -31.71 1.26
CA ASN A 294 8.44 -33.08 1.57
C ASN A 294 7.23 -33.84 2.14
N PHE A 295 6.90 -34.99 1.54
CA PHE A 295 5.79 -35.85 1.97
C PHE A 295 5.80 -36.16 3.48
N MET A 296 6.97 -36.55 4.02
CA MET A 296 7.08 -36.87 5.45
C MET A 296 6.85 -35.65 6.33
N SER A 297 7.26 -34.47 5.88
CA SER A 297 6.99 -33.22 6.60
C SER A 297 5.50 -32.92 6.66
N TRP A 298 4.74 -33.14 5.59
CA TRP A 298 3.29 -33.01 5.59
C TRP A 298 2.62 -33.90 6.65
N ILE A 299 2.98 -35.18 6.70
CA ILE A 299 2.41 -36.15 7.67
C ILE A 299 2.80 -35.79 9.10
N GLN A 300 4.06 -35.43 9.35
CA GLN A 300 4.52 -35.02 10.68
C GLN A 300 3.79 -33.76 11.17
N ILE A 301 3.60 -32.79 10.31
CA ILE A 301 2.88 -31.55 10.62
C ILE A 301 1.39 -31.85 10.85
N ALA A 302 0.75 -32.67 10.01
CA ALA A 302 -0.64 -33.04 10.20
C ALA A 302 -0.87 -33.73 11.56
N SER A 303 -0.02 -34.68 11.92
CA SER A 303 -0.08 -35.36 13.23
C SER A 303 0.17 -34.42 14.40
N PHE A 304 1.05 -33.45 14.23
CA PHE A 304 1.29 -32.40 15.23
C PHE A 304 0.05 -31.50 15.41
N LEU A 305 -0.56 -31.05 14.32
CA LEU A 305 -1.73 -30.18 14.35
C LEU A 305 -2.98 -30.90 14.89
N GLU A 306 -3.19 -32.15 14.51
CA GLU A 306 -4.28 -32.99 15.04
C GLU A 306 -4.24 -33.07 16.56
N LYS A 307 -3.03 -33.24 17.10
CA LYS A 307 -2.82 -33.41 18.54
C LYS A 307 -2.89 -32.11 19.34
N ASN A 308 -2.49 -30.99 18.76
CA ASN A 308 -2.17 -29.77 19.51
C ASN A 308 -3.04 -28.55 19.15
N CYS A 309 -3.86 -28.62 18.10
CA CYS A 309 -4.78 -27.54 17.76
C CYS A 309 -6.20 -27.79 18.26
N SER A 310 -6.88 -26.75 18.68
CA SER A 310 -8.32 -26.78 18.89
C SER A 310 -9.08 -26.83 17.56
N GLU A 311 -10.34 -27.27 17.58
CA GLU A 311 -11.16 -27.45 16.36
C GLU A 311 -11.55 -26.15 15.68
N ASP A 312 -11.54 -25.05 16.42
CA ASP A 312 -11.84 -23.70 15.95
C ASP A 312 -10.65 -23.04 15.21
N VAL A 313 -9.47 -23.68 15.22
CA VAL A 313 -8.32 -23.22 14.45
C VAL A 313 -8.51 -23.58 12.98
N GLU A 314 -8.49 -22.56 12.15
CA GLU A 314 -8.57 -22.72 10.71
C GLU A 314 -7.23 -23.16 10.13
N ILE A 315 -7.19 -24.30 9.45
CA ILE A 315 -5.97 -24.84 8.84
C ILE A 315 -6.12 -24.84 7.32
N ILE A 316 -5.15 -24.26 6.63
CA ILE A 316 -5.09 -24.25 5.16
C ILE A 316 -3.84 -24.99 4.71
N LEU A 317 -4.03 -25.98 3.86
CA LEU A 317 -2.95 -26.63 3.13
C LEU A 317 -2.86 -26.01 1.74
N ALA A 318 -1.67 -25.57 1.32
CA ALA A 318 -1.47 -24.95 0.02
C ALA A 318 -0.19 -25.45 -0.64
N ALA A 319 -0.24 -25.83 -1.89
CA ALA A 319 0.91 -26.35 -2.61
C ALA A 319 0.81 -26.11 -4.13
N ILE A 320 1.94 -26.04 -4.80
CA ILE A 320 2.04 -26.29 -6.24
C ILE A 320 2.00 -27.81 -6.45
N ASN A 321 1.27 -28.26 -7.46
CA ASN A 321 1.25 -29.66 -7.82
C ASN A 321 2.65 -30.12 -8.25
N ASN A 322 2.92 -31.42 -8.07
CA ASN A 322 4.25 -32.02 -8.31
C ASN A 322 4.82 -31.78 -9.72
N PHE A 323 3.96 -31.51 -10.69
CA PHE A 323 4.37 -31.26 -12.08
C PHE A 323 4.26 -29.77 -12.49
N GLY A 324 3.89 -28.87 -11.59
CA GLY A 324 3.87 -27.43 -11.83
C GLY A 324 2.71 -26.91 -12.68
N GLU A 325 1.80 -27.76 -13.17
CA GLU A 325 0.70 -27.35 -14.03
C GLU A 325 -0.42 -26.58 -13.34
N ASN A 326 -0.59 -26.83 -12.06
CA ASN A 326 -1.57 -26.13 -11.23
C ASN A 326 -1.13 -26.05 -9.78
N ALA A 327 -1.81 -25.23 -9.03
CA ALA A 327 -1.69 -25.17 -7.58
C ALA A 327 -2.99 -25.65 -6.95
N LYS A 328 -2.94 -26.02 -5.68
CA LYS A 328 -4.11 -26.46 -4.93
C LYS A 328 -4.09 -25.96 -3.52
N LEU A 329 -5.27 -25.78 -2.95
CA LEU A 329 -5.46 -25.48 -1.54
C LEU A 329 -6.68 -26.24 -1.02
N VAL A 330 -6.67 -26.49 0.27
CA VAL A 330 -7.82 -27.02 1.00
C VAL A 330 -7.86 -26.42 2.39
N LYS A 331 -9.08 -26.14 2.86
CA LYS A 331 -9.35 -25.63 4.20
C LYS A 331 -9.87 -26.78 5.04
N THR A 332 -9.34 -26.93 6.25
CA THR A 332 -9.68 -28.02 7.16
C THR A 332 -9.54 -27.60 8.63
N ASN A 333 -9.74 -28.49 9.56
CA ASN A 333 -9.57 -28.30 10.99
C ASN A 333 -8.72 -29.43 11.60
N SER A 334 -8.42 -29.33 12.89
CA SER A 334 -7.55 -30.30 13.58
C SER A 334 -8.09 -31.75 13.56
N LYS A 335 -9.40 -31.98 13.58
CA LYS A 335 -9.97 -33.33 13.56
C LYS A 335 -9.81 -34.06 12.23
N GLN A 336 -9.79 -33.29 11.14
CA GLN A 336 -9.78 -33.84 9.78
C GLN A 336 -8.43 -33.75 9.12
N ILE A 337 -7.48 -32.99 9.70
CA ILE A 337 -6.21 -32.61 9.08
C ILE A 337 -5.42 -33.79 8.53
N VAL A 338 -5.37 -34.94 9.24
CA VAL A 338 -4.62 -36.11 8.78
C VAL A 338 -5.22 -36.66 7.51
N ASN A 339 -6.53 -36.95 7.51
CA ASN A 339 -7.24 -37.49 6.34
C ASN A 339 -7.20 -36.49 5.17
N THR A 340 -7.48 -35.23 5.45
CA THR A 340 -7.42 -34.16 4.44
C THR A 340 -6.01 -34.04 3.84
N THR A 341 -4.96 -34.23 4.66
CA THR A 341 -3.57 -34.17 4.15
C THR A 341 -3.30 -35.34 3.19
N TYR A 342 -3.74 -36.55 3.49
CA TYR A 342 -3.61 -37.68 2.55
C TYR A 342 -4.36 -37.43 1.25
N ASP A 343 -5.62 -36.98 1.32
CA ASP A 343 -6.38 -36.62 0.13
C ASP A 343 -5.70 -35.49 -0.67
N PHE A 344 -5.22 -34.46 -0.01
CA PHE A 344 -4.51 -33.35 -0.61
C PHE A 344 -3.22 -33.80 -1.32
N LEU A 345 -2.48 -34.75 -0.77
CA LEU A 345 -1.25 -35.23 -1.38
C LEU A 345 -1.50 -36.14 -2.57
N PHE A 346 -2.49 -37.02 -2.50
CA PHE A 346 -2.73 -38.06 -3.51
C PHE A 346 -3.75 -37.68 -4.58
N LYS A 347 -4.72 -36.80 -4.29
CA LYS A 347 -5.63 -36.28 -5.31
C LYS A 347 -4.91 -35.17 -6.11
N SER A 348 -4.61 -35.45 -7.37
CA SER A 348 -4.02 -34.47 -8.28
C SER A 348 -4.77 -34.45 -9.61
N LYS A 349 -5.02 -33.26 -10.13
CA LYS A 349 -5.53 -33.04 -11.47
C LYS A 349 -4.31 -32.82 -12.37
N ILE A 350 -3.82 -33.86 -13.02
CA ILE A 350 -2.66 -33.78 -13.91
C ILE A 350 -3.15 -33.50 -15.32
N THR A 351 -2.81 -32.36 -15.87
CA THR A 351 -3.11 -31.99 -17.27
C THR A 351 -1.88 -32.02 -18.15
N GLU A 352 -0.72 -31.66 -17.60
CA GLU A 352 0.54 -31.59 -18.31
C GLU A 352 1.71 -31.77 -17.33
N ARG A 353 2.79 -32.42 -17.74
CA ARG A 353 4.00 -32.53 -16.92
C ARG A 353 4.95 -31.40 -17.25
N ARG A 354 5.27 -30.59 -16.23
CA ARG A 354 6.29 -29.53 -16.28
C ARG A 354 7.32 -29.81 -15.21
N GLU A 355 8.35 -30.56 -15.52
CA GLU A 355 9.38 -30.91 -14.56
C GLU A 355 10.78 -30.88 -15.18
N LEU A 356 11.76 -30.52 -14.37
CA LEU A 356 13.18 -30.69 -14.66
C LEU A 356 13.72 -31.85 -13.82
N ILE A 357 14.58 -32.65 -14.40
CA ILE A 357 15.31 -33.68 -13.66
C ILE A 357 16.37 -32.98 -12.82
N GLY A 358 16.24 -33.06 -11.49
CA GLY A 358 17.21 -32.47 -10.57
C GLY A 358 18.46 -33.33 -10.43
N ASN A 359 19.56 -32.72 -10.02
CA ASN A 359 20.79 -33.42 -9.70
C ASN A 359 20.63 -34.30 -8.45
N GLY A 360 20.84 -35.61 -8.60
CA GLY A 360 20.84 -36.59 -7.52
C GLY A 360 19.50 -37.29 -7.25
N CYS A 361 19.55 -38.60 -7.16
CA CYS A 361 18.45 -39.52 -6.81
C CYS A 361 17.14 -39.37 -7.60
N GLY A 362 17.16 -38.84 -8.83
CA GLY A 362 15.97 -38.78 -9.68
C GLY A 362 14.85 -37.84 -9.20
N ARG A 363 15.15 -36.84 -8.37
CA ARG A 363 14.17 -35.86 -7.93
C ARG A 363 13.77 -34.96 -9.09
N SER A 364 12.52 -34.98 -9.44
CA SER A 364 11.94 -34.00 -10.35
C SER A 364 11.74 -32.64 -9.63
N ILE A 365 11.98 -31.58 -10.36
CA ILE A 365 11.74 -30.21 -9.91
C ILE A 365 10.58 -29.68 -10.75
N ALA A 366 9.48 -29.31 -10.10
CA ALA A 366 8.34 -28.71 -10.78
C ALA A 366 8.70 -27.37 -11.39
N ILE A 367 8.29 -27.16 -12.63
CA ILE A 367 8.41 -25.88 -13.34
C ILE A 367 7.04 -25.19 -13.27
N TYR A 368 7.01 -23.99 -12.74
CA TYR A 368 5.81 -23.14 -12.68
C TYR A 368 6.22 -21.68 -12.80
N ASP A 369 5.29 -20.84 -13.25
CA ASP A 369 5.49 -19.42 -13.35
C ASP A 369 5.09 -18.66 -12.07
N GLU A 370 5.46 -17.39 -12.00
CA GLU A 370 5.12 -16.52 -10.88
C GLU A 370 3.61 -16.27 -10.82
N GLU A 371 2.91 -16.26 -11.94
CA GLU A 371 1.47 -16.02 -12.00
C GLU A 371 0.69 -17.06 -11.21
N LEU A 372 1.10 -18.32 -11.29
CA LEU A 372 0.50 -19.40 -10.49
C LEU A 372 0.64 -19.16 -9.00
N LEU A 373 1.82 -18.71 -8.54
CA LEU A 373 2.06 -18.34 -7.13
C LEU A 373 1.17 -17.18 -6.69
N VAL A 374 1.05 -16.16 -7.54
CA VAL A 374 0.23 -14.99 -7.27
C VAL A 374 -1.26 -15.36 -7.21
N LYS A 375 -1.75 -16.14 -8.16
CA LYS A 375 -3.14 -16.62 -8.17
C LYS A 375 -3.46 -17.46 -6.93
N LEU A 376 -2.58 -18.41 -6.58
CA LEU A 376 -2.71 -19.20 -5.36
C LEU A 376 -2.77 -18.33 -4.11
N ALA A 377 -1.83 -17.39 -3.97
CA ALA A 377 -1.79 -16.49 -2.82
C ALA A 377 -3.08 -15.66 -2.69
N LYS A 378 -3.57 -15.09 -3.80
CA LYS A 378 -4.85 -14.36 -3.82
C LYS A 378 -6.02 -15.24 -3.44
N THR A 379 -6.08 -16.48 -3.92
CA THR A 379 -7.14 -17.44 -3.61
C THR A 379 -7.12 -17.82 -2.13
N VAL A 380 -5.92 -18.06 -1.55
CA VAL A 380 -5.77 -18.31 -0.12
C VAL A 380 -6.26 -17.11 0.70
N ILE A 381 -5.84 -15.89 0.36
CA ILE A 381 -6.29 -14.70 1.08
C ILE A 381 -7.80 -14.51 0.98
N LYS A 382 -8.38 -14.72 -0.19
CA LYS A 382 -9.83 -14.69 -0.36
C LYS A 382 -10.54 -15.73 0.51
N SER A 383 -9.99 -16.95 0.62
CA SER A 383 -10.54 -18.00 1.47
C SER A 383 -10.49 -17.68 2.97
N LEU A 384 -9.57 -16.82 3.41
CA LEU A 384 -9.51 -16.32 4.79
C LEU A 384 -10.59 -15.27 5.10
N GLU A 385 -11.09 -14.58 4.09
CA GLU A 385 -12.14 -13.56 4.22
C GLU A 385 -13.54 -14.18 4.14
N GLU A 386 -13.68 -15.27 3.38
CA GLU A 386 -14.94 -15.97 3.14
C GLU A 386 -15.04 -17.22 4.03
N LYS A 387 -16.21 -17.48 4.61
CA LYS A 387 -16.50 -18.78 5.23
C LYS A 387 -16.69 -19.79 4.10
N ILE A 388 -15.60 -20.38 3.63
CA ILE A 388 -15.66 -21.51 2.71
C ILE A 388 -15.98 -22.76 3.55
N ASN A 389 -17.01 -23.48 3.19
CA ASN A 389 -17.30 -24.81 3.79
C ASN A 389 -16.14 -25.74 3.46
N GLY A 390 -15.54 -26.33 4.50
CA GLY A 390 -14.28 -27.06 4.44
C GLY A 390 -14.32 -28.36 3.62
N ASP A 391 -13.12 -28.90 3.40
CA ASP A 391 -12.74 -30.21 2.87
C ASP A 391 -12.77 -30.39 1.33
N GLU A 392 -13.18 -29.39 0.55
CA GLU A 392 -13.06 -29.47 -0.89
C GLU A 392 -11.70 -28.93 -1.34
N ILE A 393 -10.99 -29.69 -2.19
CA ILE A 393 -9.72 -29.25 -2.78
C ILE A 393 -10.02 -28.29 -3.93
N VAL A 394 -9.59 -27.05 -3.76
CA VAL A 394 -9.67 -26.01 -4.79
C VAL A 394 -8.40 -26.05 -5.63
N TYR A 395 -8.56 -26.20 -6.94
CA TYR A 395 -7.47 -26.13 -7.91
C TYR A 395 -7.36 -24.72 -8.48
N VAL A 396 -6.14 -24.23 -8.61
CA VAL A 396 -5.80 -22.92 -9.17
C VAL A 396 -4.95 -23.14 -10.42
N GLU A 397 -5.39 -22.63 -11.55
CA GLU A 397 -4.72 -22.78 -12.84
C GLU A 397 -4.39 -21.39 -13.42
N THR A 398 -3.32 -21.28 -14.19
CA THR A 398 -3.09 -20.12 -15.07
C THR A 398 -3.93 -20.28 -16.33
N GLU A 399 -4.37 -19.18 -16.92
CA GLU A 399 -4.98 -19.22 -18.24
C GLU A 399 -3.90 -19.70 -19.23
N LYS A 400 -4.28 -20.64 -20.08
CA LYS A 400 -3.39 -21.07 -21.18
C LYS A 400 -3.46 -19.97 -22.24
N ASP A 401 -2.30 -19.40 -22.60
CA ASP A 401 -2.14 -18.55 -23.76
C ASP A 401 -2.49 -19.31 -25.06
#